data_3f672e1e5f1e4ded5786bbfbcf25dbd1
#
_entry.id   3f672e1e5f1e4ded5786bbfbcf25dbd1
#
_cell.length_a   1.000
_cell.length_b   1.000
_cell.length_c   1.000
_cell.angle_alpha   90.00
_cell.angle_beta   90.00
_cell.angle_gamma   90.00
#
_symmetry.space_group_name_H-M   'P 1'
#
loop_
_entity.id
_entity.type
_entity.pdbx_description
1 polymer ?
#
loop_
_entity_poly.entity_id
_entity_poly.type
_entity_poly.pdbx_seq_one_letter_code
_entity_poly.pdbx_strand_id
1 'polypeptide(L)'
;MSFQAETSKIAQAPCVLRRESFGCVIYRRAGNDYIPCDNEALAILLACKDRPVEEAYQELAPTVSKVSFDQFVQLCQAVGIIHEGRFDGYILDNSFVNVKNHLSAPTKVHLQLTRYCNLKCPYCWAEAGQPQDRELTLRELDELFAQFCQMGVFNLEIGGGEPLGRKDFPDVVALANSYGIVVNVATNATLATKALEEKLEPLKIDTFRISLEAGSEKIYDNVRGVRSYRKAMRGLAHLRRACPQAKFIFHCTLYKDNYSEIPSIVKKAEELKVDKLLFSTALPVGRGALNPRLLLSAEETRKSCEIIQSISQSNPLKIEVANLTPPKRPLRRAFEGFGCECGRTSIHISSNGGVYPSGLMSCFPAWKAGDVRQSKFFEIWNNSPVLKKWRSVASNRRCKNCSKFNFCRGGCRTRAFILTKDLQERDPFCLLPPEEGV
;
A
#
# COMPACT_ATOMS: atom_id res chain seq x y z
N MET A 1 -0.84 -18.63 27.55
CA MET A 1 0.41 -17.92 27.10
C MET A 1 0.20 -16.46 27.30
N SER A 2 1.25 -15.67 27.67
CA SER A 2 1.11 -14.23 27.75
C SER A 2 0.94 -13.63 26.34
N PHE A 3 0.18 -12.56 26.22
CA PHE A 3 -0.05 -11.77 24.98
C PHE A 3 1.27 -11.47 24.23
N GLN A 4 2.32 -11.12 24.95
CA GLN A 4 3.65 -10.85 24.38
C GLN A 4 4.32 -12.09 23.76
N ALA A 5 4.18 -13.25 24.41
CA ALA A 5 4.77 -14.50 23.91
C ALA A 5 4.13 -14.97 22.60
N GLU A 6 2.82 -14.78 22.45
CA GLU A 6 2.09 -15.10 21.22
C GLU A 6 2.48 -14.15 20.08
N THR A 7 2.49 -12.85 20.34
CA THR A 7 2.91 -11.84 19.36
C THR A 7 4.35 -12.09 18.87
N SER A 8 5.26 -12.50 19.75
CA SER A 8 6.63 -12.85 19.37
C SER A 8 6.69 -14.05 18.43
N LYS A 9 5.87 -15.09 18.67
CA LYS A 9 5.79 -16.26 17.78
C LYS A 9 5.29 -15.87 16.38
N ILE A 10 4.24 -15.05 16.31
CA ILE A 10 3.72 -14.53 15.04
C ILE A 10 4.79 -13.71 14.31
N ALA A 11 5.48 -12.82 15.04
CA ALA A 11 6.51 -11.94 14.46
C ALA A 11 7.69 -12.71 13.86
N GLN A 12 8.03 -13.89 14.40
CA GLN A 12 9.17 -14.70 13.98
C GLN A 12 8.81 -15.82 12.98
N ALA A 13 7.53 -16.17 12.83
CA ALA A 13 7.11 -17.25 11.97
C ALA A 13 7.50 -16.99 10.49
N PRO A 14 8.03 -17.96 9.75
CA PRO A 14 8.41 -17.81 8.35
C PRO A 14 7.22 -17.49 7.45
N CYS A 15 6.06 -18.04 7.79
CA CYS A 15 4.78 -17.80 7.15
C CYS A 15 3.69 -17.58 8.20
N VAL A 16 2.72 -16.73 7.89
CA VAL A 16 1.54 -16.51 8.73
C VAL A 16 0.29 -16.71 7.88
N LEU A 17 -0.51 -17.72 8.27
CA LEU A 17 -1.77 -18.05 7.62
C LEU A 17 -2.93 -17.36 8.34
N ARG A 18 -3.76 -16.66 7.60
CA ARG A 18 -5.00 -16.04 8.04
C ARG A 18 -6.18 -16.58 7.23
N ARG A 19 -7.21 -17.07 7.93
CA ARG A 19 -8.42 -17.55 7.26
C ARG A 19 -9.24 -16.39 6.68
N GLU A 20 -9.83 -16.62 5.51
CA GLU A 20 -10.70 -15.69 4.80
C GLU A 20 -11.95 -16.42 4.29
N SER A 21 -12.96 -15.69 3.84
CA SER A 21 -14.21 -16.29 3.34
C SER A 21 -14.06 -17.18 2.09
N PHE A 22 -12.97 -17.04 1.36
CA PHE A 22 -12.64 -17.80 0.16
C PHE A 22 -11.59 -18.91 0.40
N GLY A 23 -11.09 -19.06 1.61
CA GLY A 23 -10.01 -19.96 1.99
C GLY A 23 -9.06 -19.29 2.97
N CYS A 24 -7.87 -18.88 2.51
CA CYS A 24 -6.91 -18.17 3.36
C CYS A 24 -6.03 -17.18 2.58
N VAL A 25 -5.33 -16.37 3.36
CA VAL A 25 -4.20 -15.56 2.87
C VAL A 25 -2.97 -15.94 3.69
N ILE A 26 -1.89 -16.27 3.01
CA ILE A 26 -0.60 -16.57 3.62
C ILE A 26 0.31 -15.37 3.43
N TYR A 27 0.79 -14.79 4.50
CA TYR A 27 1.92 -13.87 4.45
C TYR A 27 3.22 -14.66 4.49
N ARG A 28 4.10 -14.48 3.51
CA ARG A 28 5.40 -15.12 3.41
C ARG A 28 6.52 -14.09 3.63
N ARG A 29 7.32 -14.28 4.68
CA ARG A 29 8.37 -13.31 5.02
C ARG A 29 9.50 -13.25 3.99
N ALA A 30 9.96 -14.39 3.50
CA ALA A 30 11.03 -14.44 2.51
C ALA A 30 10.71 -13.67 1.22
N GLY A 31 9.43 -13.63 0.82
CA GLY A 31 8.97 -12.91 -0.37
C GLY A 31 8.37 -11.54 -0.08
N ASN A 32 8.16 -11.21 1.20
CA ASN A 32 7.40 -10.03 1.63
C ASN A 32 6.07 -9.89 0.85
N ASP A 33 5.33 -11.00 0.75
CA ASP A 33 4.13 -11.04 -0.06
C ASP A 33 2.98 -11.81 0.60
N TYR A 34 1.77 -11.48 0.17
CA TYR A 34 0.55 -12.17 0.57
C TYR A 34 0.08 -13.05 -0.58
N ILE A 35 -0.09 -14.34 -0.30
CA ILE A 35 -0.53 -15.36 -1.25
C ILE A 35 -1.95 -15.77 -0.88
N PRO A 36 -2.95 -15.44 -1.71
CA PRO A 36 -4.30 -15.93 -1.51
C PRO A 36 -4.43 -17.37 -1.96
N CYS A 37 -5.13 -18.18 -1.17
CA CYS A 37 -5.39 -19.58 -1.39
C CYS A 37 -6.88 -19.87 -1.19
N ASP A 38 -7.43 -20.82 -1.94
CA ASP A 38 -8.80 -21.26 -1.81
C ASP A 38 -9.01 -22.24 -0.63
N ASN A 39 -10.23 -22.76 -0.50
CA ASN A 39 -10.56 -23.68 0.59
C ASN A 39 -9.85 -25.05 0.47
N GLU A 40 -9.57 -25.52 -0.73
CA GLU A 40 -8.83 -26.76 -0.94
C GLU A 40 -7.38 -26.60 -0.47
N ALA A 41 -6.73 -25.54 -0.89
CA ALA A 41 -5.38 -25.18 -0.44
C ALA A 41 -5.30 -24.95 1.09
N LEU A 42 -6.32 -24.30 1.68
CA LEU A 42 -6.42 -24.17 3.13
C LEU A 42 -6.49 -25.52 3.82
N ALA A 43 -7.33 -26.46 3.34
CA ALA A 43 -7.45 -27.80 3.91
C ALA A 43 -6.09 -28.54 3.86
N ILE A 44 -5.39 -28.47 2.75
CA ILE A 44 -4.05 -29.08 2.60
C ILE A 44 -3.05 -28.51 3.61
N LEU A 45 -2.99 -27.18 3.75
CA LEU A 45 -2.06 -26.53 4.69
C LEU A 45 -2.38 -26.88 6.15
N LEU A 46 -3.66 -26.94 6.52
CA LEU A 46 -4.06 -27.32 7.86
C LEU A 46 -3.70 -28.79 8.16
N ALA A 47 -3.90 -29.70 7.22
CA ALA A 47 -3.52 -31.10 7.36
C ALA A 47 -2.00 -31.27 7.47
N CYS A 48 -1.21 -30.49 6.72
CA CYS A 48 0.26 -30.51 6.76
C CYS A 48 0.87 -29.79 7.97
N LYS A 49 0.07 -29.17 8.85
CA LYS A 49 0.57 -28.42 10.00
C LYS A 49 1.25 -29.31 11.04
N ASP A 50 0.58 -30.41 11.39
CA ASP A 50 0.98 -31.26 12.51
C ASP A 50 1.49 -32.64 12.07
N ARG A 51 1.46 -32.92 10.78
CA ARG A 51 1.85 -34.22 10.20
C ARG A 51 2.58 -34.10 8.84
N PRO A 52 3.35 -35.11 8.46
CA PRO A 52 3.99 -35.16 7.15
C PRO A 52 2.99 -35.12 6.00
N VAL A 53 3.42 -34.65 4.83
CA VAL A 53 2.61 -34.51 3.61
C VAL A 53 1.94 -35.84 3.21
N GLU A 54 2.66 -36.98 3.35
CA GLU A 54 2.15 -38.31 2.99
C GLU A 54 0.94 -38.70 3.86
N GLU A 55 1.00 -38.45 5.15
CA GLU A 55 -0.10 -38.74 6.09
C GLU A 55 -1.26 -37.73 5.91
N ALA A 56 -0.95 -36.47 5.64
CA ALA A 56 -1.93 -35.42 5.38
C ALA A 56 -2.81 -35.76 4.15
N TYR A 57 -2.21 -36.35 3.11
CA TYR A 57 -2.99 -36.79 1.94
C TYR A 57 -4.00 -37.90 2.26
N GLN A 58 -3.64 -38.88 3.11
CA GLN A 58 -4.57 -39.97 3.47
C GLN A 58 -5.87 -39.44 4.08
N GLU A 59 -5.80 -38.40 4.89
CA GLU A 59 -6.99 -37.75 5.46
C GLU A 59 -7.83 -37.01 4.40
N LEU A 60 -7.18 -36.39 3.44
CA LEU A 60 -7.83 -35.53 2.44
C LEU A 60 -8.26 -36.26 1.16
N ALA A 61 -7.80 -37.50 0.96
CA ALA A 61 -8.08 -38.30 -0.23
C ALA A 61 -9.55 -38.37 -0.65
N PRO A 62 -10.54 -38.38 0.27
CA PRO A 62 -11.95 -38.36 -0.11
C PRO A 62 -12.44 -37.06 -0.75
N THR A 63 -11.73 -35.94 -0.54
CA THR A 63 -12.17 -34.59 -0.95
C THR A 63 -11.21 -33.88 -1.88
N VAL A 64 -9.94 -34.28 -1.90
CA VAL A 64 -8.86 -33.65 -2.69
C VAL A 64 -8.21 -34.68 -3.60
N SER A 65 -8.12 -34.38 -4.90
CA SER A 65 -7.45 -35.27 -5.83
C SER A 65 -5.94 -35.36 -5.56
N LYS A 66 -5.32 -36.53 -5.80
CA LYS A 66 -3.88 -36.71 -5.61
C LYS A 66 -3.08 -35.70 -6.47
N VAL A 67 -3.54 -35.46 -7.69
CA VAL A 67 -2.88 -34.52 -8.62
C VAL A 67 -2.90 -33.11 -8.09
N SER A 68 -4.06 -32.62 -7.64
CA SER A 68 -4.18 -31.25 -7.06
C SER A 68 -3.33 -31.14 -5.81
N PHE A 69 -3.36 -32.14 -4.93
CA PHE A 69 -2.59 -32.17 -3.70
C PHE A 69 -1.09 -32.06 -3.99
N ASP A 70 -0.55 -32.95 -4.85
CA ASP A 70 0.88 -32.98 -5.17
C ASP A 70 1.35 -31.71 -5.85
N GLN A 71 0.59 -31.17 -6.80
CA GLN A 71 0.90 -29.90 -7.46
C GLN A 71 0.96 -28.73 -6.45
N PHE A 72 -0.01 -28.65 -5.55
CA PHE A 72 -0.03 -27.58 -4.55
C PHE A 72 1.12 -27.70 -3.56
N VAL A 73 1.40 -28.90 -3.06
CA VAL A 73 2.54 -29.17 -2.16
C VAL A 73 3.86 -28.80 -2.83
N GLN A 74 4.08 -29.21 -4.08
CA GLN A 74 5.30 -28.85 -4.84
C GLN A 74 5.45 -27.32 -4.98
N LEU A 75 4.36 -26.59 -5.30
CA LEU A 75 4.38 -25.14 -5.33
C LEU A 75 4.73 -24.53 -3.97
N CYS A 76 4.15 -25.06 -2.90
CA CYS A 76 4.43 -24.59 -1.53
C CYS A 76 5.88 -24.85 -1.11
N GLN A 77 6.44 -25.99 -1.49
CA GLN A 77 7.87 -26.31 -1.27
C GLN A 77 8.77 -25.38 -2.07
N ALA A 78 8.49 -25.16 -3.35
CA ALA A 78 9.27 -24.28 -4.21
C ALA A 78 9.33 -22.83 -3.73
N VAL A 79 8.28 -22.36 -3.03
CA VAL A 79 8.22 -20.98 -2.47
C VAL A 79 8.51 -20.92 -0.97
N GLY A 80 8.88 -22.02 -0.33
CA GLY A 80 9.27 -22.09 1.08
C GLY A 80 8.10 -21.89 2.06
N ILE A 81 6.90 -22.40 1.75
CA ILE A 81 5.74 -22.46 2.63
C ILE A 81 5.69 -23.80 3.37
N ILE A 82 6.07 -24.88 2.69
CA ILE A 82 6.22 -26.22 3.25
C ILE A 82 7.72 -26.56 3.27
N HIS A 83 8.25 -26.92 4.42
CA HIS A 83 9.62 -27.37 4.63
C HIS A 83 9.63 -28.80 5.19
N GLU A 84 10.52 -29.64 4.68
CA GLU A 84 10.66 -31.04 5.15
C GLU A 84 9.32 -31.78 5.25
N GLY A 85 8.42 -31.52 4.29
CA GLY A 85 7.11 -32.13 4.24
C GLY A 85 6.10 -31.63 5.29
N ARG A 86 6.34 -30.47 5.92
CA ARG A 86 5.42 -29.86 6.91
C ARG A 86 5.20 -28.38 6.66
N PHE A 87 4.05 -27.88 7.08
CA PHE A 87 3.75 -26.46 7.12
C PHE A 87 4.22 -25.84 8.44
N ASP A 88 5.34 -25.10 8.42
CA ASP A 88 5.93 -24.47 9.62
C ASP A 88 5.36 -23.09 9.95
N GLY A 89 4.35 -22.65 9.22
CA GLY A 89 3.73 -21.33 9.40
C GLY A 89 2.95 -21.22 10.71
N TYR A 90 2.75 -19.99 11.17
CA TYR A 90 1.81 -19.68 12.24
C TYR A 90 0.39 -19.54 11.67
N ILE A 91 -0.59 -20.20 12.30
CA ILE A 91 -2.01 -20.08 11.94
C ILE A 91 -2.65 -19.11 12.92
N LEU A 92 -3.14 -17.98 12.39
CA LEU A 92 -3.89 -17.03 13.20
C LEU A 92 -5.26 -17.61 13.56
N ASP A 93 -5.58 -17.61 14.84
CA ASP A 93 -6.93 -17.91 15.32
C ASP A 93 -7.83 -16.68 15.10
N ASN A 94 -8.27 -16.53 13.87
CA ASN A 94 -9.23 -15.49 13.48
C ASN A 94 -10.57 -16.13 13.07
N SER A 95 -11.17 -16.89 13.96
CA SER A 95 -12.52 -17.48 13.82
C SER A 95 -13.63 -16.43 13.51
N PHE A 96 -13.23 -15.19 13.27
CA PHE A 96 -14.09 -14.02 13.45
C PHE A 96 -14.87 -13.59 12.21
N VAL A 97 -14.49 -13.97 10.96
CA VAL A 97 -15.05 -13.14 9.90
C VAL A 97 -15.40 -13.88 8.62
N ASN A 98 -16.68 -14.14 8.46
CA ASN A 98 -17.26 -14.44 7.16
C ASN A 98 -17.61 -13.13 6.42
N VAL A 99 -16.58 -12.41 5.91
CA VAL A 99 -16.76 -11.16 5.15
C VAL A 99 -16.60 -11.39 3.66
N LYS A 100 -17.56 -10.91 2.87
CA LYS A 100 -17.61 -11.17 1.42
C LYS A 100 -16.89 -10.13 0.55
N ASN A 101 -16.75 -8.88 1.01
CA ASN A 101 -16.35 -7.76 0.15
C ASN A 101 -15.02 -7.12 0.54
N HIS A 102 -14.29 -7.67 1.50
CA HIS A 102 -13.00 -7.21 1.98
C HIS A 102 -12.29 -8.36 2.70
N LEU A 103 -11.01 -8.20 3.01
CA LEU A 103 -10.27 -9.15 3.83
C LEU A 103 -10.61 -8.99 5.31
N SER A 104 -10.46 -10.04 6.10
CA SER A 104 -10.66 -10.05 7.55
C SER A 104 -9.75 -9.02 8.27
N ALA A 105 -8.59 -8.72 7.69
CA ALA A 105 -7.70 -7.61 8.05
C ALA A 105 -7.01 -7.07 6.79
N PRO A 106 -6.55 -5.81 6.76
CA PRO A 106 -5.81 -5.30 5.61
C PRO A 106 -4.48 -6.04 5.44
N THR A 107 -3.98 -6.08 4.21
CA THR A 107 -2.61 -6.53 3.92
C THR A 107 -1.61 -5.39 3.99
N LYS A 108 -2.09 -4.14 3.97
CA LYS A 108 -1.27 -2.94 4.00
C LYS A 108 -1.94 -1.82 4.80
N VAL A 109 -1.16 -1.16 5.62
CA VAL A 109 -1.56 0.07 6.32
C VAL A 109 -0.70 1.23 5.83
N HIS A 110 -1.34 2.33 5.44
CA HIS A 110 -0.70 3.61 5.17
C HIS A 110 -0.76 4.46 6.44
N LEU A 111 0.34 4.67 7.10
CA LEU A 111 0.46 5.48 8.30
C LEU A 111 1.01 6.86 7.95
N GLN A 112 0.19 7.88 8.14
CA GLN A 112 0.68 9.25 8.18
C GLN A 112 1.35 9.47 9.54
N LEU A 113 2.68 9.32 9.60
CA LEU A 113 3.41 9.35 10.86
C LEU A 113 3.39 10.74 11.50
N THR A 114 3.43 11.79 10.68
CA THR A 114 3.36 13.19 11.11
C THR A 114 2.71 14.04 10.03
N ARG A 115 2.16 15.18 10.42
CA ARG A 115 1.74 16.24 9.50
C ARG A 115 2.86 17.28 9.27
N TYR A 116 3.91 17.25 10.09
CA TYR A 116 5.07 18.09 9.87
C TYR A 116 5.70 17.84 8.49
N CYS A 117 6.04 18.92 7.79
CA CYS A 117 6.84 18.86 6.57
C CYS A 117 7.66 20.14 6.45
N ASN A 118 8.93 20.00 6.11
CA ASN A 118 9.81 21.12 5.85
C ASN A 118 9.60 21.77 4.47
N LEU A 119 8.69 21.22 3.64
CA LEU A 119 8.31 21.72 2.33
C LEU A 119 6.84 22.15 2.28
N LYS A 120 6.50 23.06 1.34
CA LYS A 120 5.15 23.62 1.17
C LYS A 120 4.63 23.44 -0.26
N CYS A 121 4.75 22.21 -0.83
CA CYS A 121 4.32 21.92 -2.19
C CYS A 121 2.88 22.36 -2.43
N PRO A 122 2.58 23.08 -3.53
CA PRO A 122 1.26 23.69 -3.76
C PRO A 122 0.16 22.70 -4.11
N TYR A 123 0.48 21.45 -4.46
CA TYR A 123 -0.46 20.35 -4.74
C TYR A 123 -0.60 19.36 -3.57
N CYS A 124 0.01 19.62 -2.41
CA CYS A 124 0.01 18.68 -1.29
C CYS A 124 -1.40 18.39 -0.78
N TRP A 125 -1.84 17.14 -0.93
CA TRP A 125 -3.15 16.69 -0.47
C TRP A 125 -3.28 16.72 1.06
N ALA A 126 -2.18 16.46 1.78
CA ALA A 126 -2.17 16.39 3.25
C ALA A 126 -2.09 17.79 3.91
N GLU A 127 -1.94 18.87 3.13
CA GLU A 127 -1.67 20.21 3.67
C GLU A 127 -0.55 20.25 4.72
N ALA A 128 0.44 19.39 4.50
CA ALA A 128 1.55 19.20 5.44
C ALA A 128 2.35 20.49 5.64
N GLY A 129 2.82 20.69 6.87
CA GLY A 129 3.57 21.90 7.28
C GLY A 129 3.95 21.81 8.75
N GLN A 130 3.09 22.29 9.65
CA GLN A 130 3.27 22.10 11.09
C GLN A 130 2.79 20.74 11.54
N PRO A 131 3.36 20.18 12.63
CA PRO A 131 2.80 18.99 13.26
C PRO A 131 1.32 19.17 13.58
N GLN A 132 0.58 18.11 13.57
CA GLN A 132 -0.80 18.12 14.05
C GLN A 132 -0.81 17.96 15.57
N ASP A 133 -1.73 18.62 16.25
CA ASP A 133 -1.93 18.40 17.68
C ASP A 133 -2.24 16.92 17.97
N ARG A 134 -1.62 16.37 19.01
CA ARG A 134 -1.84 15.00 19.47
C ARG A 134 -1.50 13.93 18.42
N GLU A 135 -0.39 14.07 17.71
CA GLU A 135 0.14 12.98 16.89
C GLU A 135 0.39 11.73 17.74
N LEU A 136 0.27 10.54 17.11
CA LEU A 136 0.46 9.26 17.80
C LEU A 136 1.86 9.18 18.42
N THR A 137 1.92 8.89 19.70
CA THR A 137 3.16 8.64 20.45
C THR A 137 3.76 7.28 20.11
N LEU A 138 5.04 7.06 20.45
CA LEU A 138 5.69 5.76 20.27
C LEU A 138 4.96 4.65 21.03
N ARG A 139 4.43 4.93 22.23
CA ARG A 139 3.62 3.99 23.01
C ARG A 139 2.33 3.61 22.31
N GLU A 140 1.59 4.59 21.75
CA GLU A 140 0.34 4.31 21.02
C GLU A 140 0.62 3.55 19.72
N LEU A 141 1.78 3.79 19.08
CA LEU A 141 2.24 3.00 17.93
C LEU A 141 2.60 1.57 18.31
N ASP A 142 3.19 1.36 19.49
CA ASP A 142 3.48 0.02 20.03
C ASP A 142 2.20 -0.80 20.19
N GLU A 143 1.20 -0.23 20.85
CA GLU A 143 -0.12 -0.85 21.03
C GLU A 143 -0.81 -1.15 19.67
N LEU A 144 -0.63 -0.27 18.70
CA LEU A 144 -1.19 -0.43 17.35
C LEU A 144 -0.46 -1.51 16.54
N PHE A 145 0.89 -1.55 16.59
CA PHE A 145 1.69 -2.54 15.86
C PHE A 145 1.52 -3.95 16.43
N ALA A 146 1.30 -4.07 17.75
CA ALA A 146 0.90 -5.33 18.36
C ALA A 146 -0.41 -5.86 17.78
N GLN A 147 -1.44 -4.99 17.61
CA GLN A 147 -2.69 -5.36 16.97
C GLN A 147 -2.48 -5.76 15.49
N PHE A 148 -1.63 -5.04 14.75
CA PHE A 148 -1.31 -5.39 13.37
C PHE A 148 -0.71 -6.79 13.27
N CYS A 149 0.28 -7.10 14.11
CA CYS A 149 0.92 -8.41 14.16
C CYS A 149 -0.12 -9.53 14.38
N GLN A 150 -1.01 -9.37 15.37
CA GLN A 150 -2.07 -10.32 15.69
C GLN A 150 -3.11 -10.49 14.59
N MET A 151 -3.33 -9.46 13.78
CA MET A 151 -4.23 -9.51 12.64
C MET A 151 -3.56 -9.99 11.35
N GLY A 152 -2.26 -10.29 11.37
CA GLY A 152 -1.50 -10.66 10.18
C GLY A 152 -1.31 -9.51 9.19
N VAL A 153 -1.15 -8.29 9.70
CA VAL A 153 -0.87 -7.07 8.92
C VAL A 153 0.63 -6.78 9.01
N PHE A 154 1.38 -7.12 7.98
CA PHE A 154 2.85 -7.03 8.00
C PHE A 154 3.43 -6.03 6.98
N ASN A 155 2.62 -5.23 6.32
CA ASN A 155 3.10 -4.24 5.37
C ASN A 155 2.66 -2.84 5.80
N LEU A 156 3.63 -2.04 6.26
CA LEU A 156 3.43 -0.68 6.73
C LEU A 156 4.07 0.31 5.77
N GLU A 157 3.29 1.23 5.23
CA GLU A 157 3.76 2.33 4.44
C GLU A 157 3.74 3.61 5.28
N ILE A 158 4.89 4.06 5.73
CA ILE A 158 5.08 5.28 6.52
C ILE A 158 5.24 6.46 5.57
N GLY A 159 4.39 7.46 5.75
CA GLY A 159 4.45 8.71 5.01
C GLY A 159 3.92 9.87 5.85
N GLY A 160 3.28 10.82 5.18
CA GLY A 160 2.62 11.91 5.87
C GLY A 160 3.00 13.27 5.32
N GLY A 161 3.52 14.16 6.16
CA GLY A 161 4.29 15.32 5.74
C GLY A 161 5.68 14.87 5.31
N GLU A 162 6.64 14.96 6.21
CA GLU A 162 7.98 14.40 6.02
C GLU A 162 8.34 13.52 7.23
N PRO A 163 8.28 12.20 7.12
CA PRO A 163 8.51 11.30 8.24
C PRO A 163 9.91 11.40 8.83
N LEU A 164 10.94 11.69 8.01
CA LEU A 164 12.31 11.89 8.48
C LEU A 164 12.49 13.13 9.36
N GLY A 165 11.49 14.01 9.41
CA GLY A 165 11.46 15.18 10.30
C GLY A 165 10.98 14.85 11.72
N ARG A 166 10.43 13.69 11.96
CA ARG A 166 10.02 13.24 13.27
C ARG A 166 11.23 12.64 14.02
N LYS A 167 11.52 13.17 15.21
CA LYS A 167 12.78 12.85 15.94
C LYS A 167 12.92 11.38 16.30
N ASP A 168 11.80 10.72 16.64
CA ASP A 168 11.71 9.30 16.99
C ASP A 168 11.43 8.38 15.79
N PHE A 169 11.61 8.87 14.54
CA PHE A 169 11.41 8.07 13.34
C PHE A 169 12.21 6.75 13.35
N PRO A 170 13.52 6.73 13.72
CA PRO A 170 14.25 5.48 13.83
C PRO A 170 13.65 4.51 14.84
N ASP A 171 13.17 5.02 15.98
CA ASP A 171 12.56 4.19 17.02
C ASP A 171 11.23 3.58 16.52
N VAL A 172 10.45 4.33 15.74
CA VAL A 172 9.23 3.81 15.10
C VAL A 172 9.55 2.69 14.13
N VAL A 173 10.62 2.82 13.33
CA VAL A 173 11.07 1.75 12.43
C VAL A 173 11.54 0.52 13.22
N ALA A 174 12.36 0.72 14.24
CA ALA A 174 12.82 -0.36 15.11
C ALA A 174 11.65 -1.11 15.76
N LEU A 175 10.67 -0.37 16.25
CA LEU A 175 9.45 -0.91 16.83
C LEU A 175 8.65 -1.74 15.81
N ALA A 176 8.43 -1.23 14.60
CA ALA A 176 7.75 -2.00 13.55
C ALA A 176 8.51 -3.30 13.21
N ASN A 177 9.85 -3.23 13.12
CA ASN A 177 10.69 -4.39 12.86
C ASN A 177 10.58 -5.46 13.96
N SER A 178 10.46 -5.06 15.24
CA SER A 178 10.31 -6.01 16.35
C SER A 178 9.02 -6.83 16.27
N TYR A 179 7.97 -6.29 15.63
CA TYR A 179 6.73 -7.00 15.31
C TYR A 179 6.78 -7.75 13.98
N GLY A 180 7.94 -7.82 13.33
CA GLY A 180 8.10 -8.43 12.01
C GLY A 180 7.34 -7.69 10.90
N ILE A 181 7.01 -6.42 11.11
CA ILE A 181 6.34 -5.57 10.13
C ILE A 181 7.38 -5.02 9.16
N VAL A 182 7.11 -5.17 7.88
CA VAL A 182 7.91 -4.63 6.79
C VAL A 182 7.60 -3.15 6.61
N VAL A 183 8.63 -2.32 6.66
CA VAL A 183 8.53 -0.87 6.58
C VAL A 183 8.87 -0.37 5.19
N ASN A 184 7.95 0.41 4.61
CA ASN A 184 8.16 1.19 3.40
C ASN A 184 8.01 2.67 3.74
N VAL A 185 8.88 3.53 3.23
CA VAL A 185 8.94 4.95 3.61
C VAL A 185 8.74 5.85 2.40
N ALA A 186 7.73 6.72 2.47
CA ALA A 186 7.54 7.79 1.48
C ALA A 186 8.13 9.10 2.03
N THR A 187 9.13 9.66 1.36
CA THR A 187 9.88 10.82 1.84
C THR A 187 10.28 11.76 0.69
N ASN A 188 10.48 13.03 1.01
CA ASN A 188 11.12 13.98 0.10
C ASN A 188 12.68 13.89 0.16
N ALA A 189 13.21 13.08 1.06
CA ALA A 189 14.62 12.81 1.33
C ALA A 189 15.47 14.03 1.77
N THR A 190 14.92 15.26 1.81
CA THR A 190 15.71 16.47 2.07
C THR A 190 16.25 16.57 3.50
N LEU A 191 15.70 15.78 4.42
CA LEU A 191 16.10 15.69 5.83
C LEU A 191 16.98 14.48 6.15
N ALA A 192 17.31 13.66 5.17
CA ALA A 192 18.25 12.57 5.35
C ALA A 192 19.68 13.12 5.47
N THR A 193 20.27 12.98 6.66
CA THR A 193 21.60 13.46 7.05
C THR A 193 22.51 12.29 7.42
N LYS A 194 23.81 12.55 7.59
CA LYS A 194 24.77 11.56 8.08
C LYS A 194 24.36 10.99 9.47
N ALA A 195 23.90 11.84 10.37
CA ALA A 195 23.42 11.41 11.68
C ALA A 195 22.15 10.51 11.60
N LEU A 196 21.28 10.72 10.61
CA LEU A 196 20.16 9.82 10.39
C LEU A 196 20.60 8.51 9.71
N GLU A 197 21.54 8.58 8.75
CA GLU A 197 22.15 7.40 8.11
C GLU A 197 22.64 6.41 9.15
N GLU A 198 23.43 6.85 10.15
CA GLU A 198 23.96 6.01 11.23
C GLU A 198 22.88 5.35 12.10
N LYS A 199 21.77 6.05 12.33
CA LYS A 199 20.63 5.51 13.07
C LYS A 199 19.80 4.51 12.27
N LEU A 200 19.76 4.62 10.96
CA LEU A 200 18.99 3.74 10.10
C LEU A 200 19.74 2.47 9.69
N GLU A 201 21.08 2.48 9.73
CA GLU A 201 21.93 1.37 9.31
C GLU A 201 21.57 0.00 9.96
N PRO A 202 21.26 -0.09 11.28
CA PRO A 202 20.86 -1.35 11.90
C PRO A 202 19.41 -1.76 11.63
N LEU A 203 18.62 -0.93 10.95
CA LEU A 203 17.18 -1.12 10.77
C LEU A 203 16.83 -1.72 9.42
N LYS A 204 15.67 -2.39 9.36
CA LYS A 204 15.17 -2.98 8.11
C LYS A 204 14.09 -2.10 7.50
N ILE A 205 14.42 -1.46 6.39
CA ILE A 205 13.48 -0.74 5.53
C ILE A 205 13.52 -1.40 4.15
N ASP A 206 12.36 -1.88 3.68
CA ASP A 206 12.28 -2.60 2.39
C ASP A 206 12.31 -1.65 1.20
N THR A 207 11.62 -0.51 1.32
CA THR A 207 11.45 0.40 0.19
C THR A 207 11.48 1.86 0.64
N PHE A 208 12.23 2.68 -0.08
CA PHE A 208 12.09 4.13 -0.05
C PHE A 208 11.38 4.62 -1.30
N ARG A 209 10.26 5.32 -1.12
CA ARG A 209 9.58 6.05 -2.17
C ARG A 209 9.97 7.50 -2.10
N ILE A 210 10.88 7.91 -2.98
CA ILE A 210 11.45 9.25 -3.00
C ILE A 210 10.65 10.12 -3.96
N SER A 211 10.26 11.31 -3.51
CA SER A 211 9.57 12.28 -4.34
C SER A 211 10.51 12.89 -5.38
N LEU A 212 10.16 12.80 -6.66
CA LEU A 212 10.91 13.42 -7.76
C LEU A 212 9.94 13.96 -8.83
N GLU A 213 9.73 15.27 -8.84
CA GLU A 213 8.77 15.92 -9.74
C GLU A 213 9.37 16.43 -11.05
N ALA A 214 10.68 16.39 -11.22
CA ALA A 214 11.33 16.86 -12.44
C ALA A 214 12.71 16.22 -12.66
N GLY A 215 13.14 16.17 -13.91
CA GLY A 215 14.50 15.79 -14.29
C GLY A 215 15.55 16.87 -14.00
N SER A 216 15.14 18.13 -13.84
CA SER A 216 16.01 19.28 -13.62
C SER A 216 15.79 19.95 -12.26
N GLU A 217 16.88 20.54 -11.70
CA GLU A 217 16.85 21.28 -10.45
C GLU A 217 15.87 22.45 -10.49
N LYS A 218 15.86 23.22 -11.58
CA LYS A 218 15.03 24.42 -11.73
C LYS A 218 13.54 24.10 -11.60
N ILE A 219 13.06 23.09 -12.31
CA ILE A 219 11.63 22.74 -12.29
C ILE A 219 11.25 22.10 -10.95
N TYR A 220 12.12 21.26 -10.39
CA TYR A 220 11.91 20.65 -9.08
C TYR A 220 11.80 21.72 -7.98
N ASP A 221 12.75 22.66 -7.94
CA ASP A 221 12.82 23.72 -6.93
C ASP A 221 11.65 24.72 -7.03
N ASN A 222 11.12 24.96 -8.24
CA ASN A 222 9.93 25.81 -8.42
C ASN A 222 8.71 25.32 -7.63
N VAL A 223 8.55 24.01 -7.51
CA VAL A 223 7.36 23.43 -6.83
C VAL A 223 7.65 22.97 -5.42
N ARG A 224 8.87 22.56 -5.13
CA ARG A 224 9.24 22.04 -3.81
C ARG A 224 10.00 23.02 -2.93
N GLY A 225 10.48 24.12 -3.50
CA GLY A 225 11.22 25.15 -2.80
C GLY A 225 12.72 25.16 -3.15
N VAL A 226 13.32 26.32 -3.01
CA VAL A 226 14.71 26.59 -3.41
C VAL A 226 15.70 25.65 -2.73
N ARG A 227 16.64 25.09 -3.51
CA ARG A 227 17.69 24.13 -3.09
C ARG A 227 17.14 22.80 -2.57
N SER A 228 15.86 22.49 -2.75
CA SER A 228 15.30 21.23 -2.32
C SER A 228 15.78 20.06 -3.17
N TYR A 229 16.02 20.26 -4.47
CA TYR A 229 16.59 19.24 -5.35
C TYR A 229 17.94 18.74 -4.87
N ARG A 230 18.90 19.65 -4.62
CA ARG A 230 20.25 19.29 -4.15
C ARG A 230 20.21 18.58 -2.79
N LYS A 231 19.30 19.01 -1.90
CA LYS A 231 19.11 18.34 -0.61
C LYS A 231 18.54 16.92 -0.79
N ALA A 232 17.55 16.75 -1.66
CA ALA A 232 16.95 15.45 -1.94
C ALA A 232 17.98 14.48 -2.56
N MET A 233 18.82 14.93 -3.50
CA MET A 233 19.88 14.10 -4.09
C MET A 233 20.94 13.67 -3.07
N ARG A 234 21.35 14.56 -2.18
CA ARG A 234 22.26 14.22 -1.07
C ARG A 234 21.59 13.24 -0.10
N GLY A 235 20.34 13.51 0.24
CA GLY A 235 19.56 12.62 1.10
C GLY A 235 19.39 11.22 0.51
N LEU A 236 19.10 11.10 -0.78
CA LEU A 236 19.09 9.82 -1.49
C LEU A 236 20.39 9.04 -1.31
N ALA A 237 21.54 9.72 -1.43
CA ALA A 237 22.85 9.09 -1.23
C ALA A 237 23.04 8.60 0.21
N HIS A 238 22.58 9.36 1.22
CA HIS A 238 22.59 8.93 2.63
C HIS A 238 21.71 7.70 2.85
N LEU A 239 20.48 7.71 2.34
CA LEU A 239 19.54 6.58 2.50
C LEU A 239 20.05 5.31 1.82
N ARG A 240 20.71 5.41 0.68
CA ARG A 240 21.32 4.27 -0.01
C ARG A 240 22.46 3.63 0.78
N ARG A 241 23.27 4.45 1.46
CA ARG A 241 24.34 3.93 2.33
C ARG A 241 23.77 3.28 3.58
N ALA A 242 22.76 3.92 4.19
CA ALA A 242 22.11 3.38 5.39
C ALA A 242 21.41 2.04 5.12
N CYS A 243 20.74 1.92 3.99
CA CYS A 243 19.89 0.77 3.67
C CYS A 243 20.20 0.22 2.27
N PRO A 244 21.38 -0.41 2.05
CA PRO A 244 21.82 -0.86 0.73
C PRO A 244 20.94 -1.94 0.11
N GLN A 245 20.17 -2.67 0.92
CA GLN A 245 19.24 -3.71 0.47
C GLN A 245 17.84 -3.18 0.15
N ALA A 246 17.54 -1.91 0.50
CA ALA A 246 16.25 -1.32 0.24
C ALA A 246 16.05 -1.03 -1.26
N LYS A 247 14.81 -1.14 -1.72
CA LYS A 247 14.41 -0.70 -3.06
C LYS A 247 14.16 0.80 -3.05
N PHE A 248 14.61 1.46 -4.11
CA PHE A 248 14.41 2.90 -4.30
C PHE A 248 13.44 3.15 -5.45
N ILE A 249 12.27 3.68 -5.11
CA ILE A 249 11.21 4.01 -6.06
C ILE A 249 11.13 5.53 -6.17
N PHE A 250 11.23 6.08 -7.37
CA PHE A 250 10.85 7.46 -7.55
C PHE A 250 9.34 7.60 -7.74
N HIS A 251 8.77 8.59 -7.07
CA HIS A 251 7.36 8.94 -7.19
C HIS A 251 7.23 10.36 -7.68
N CYS A 252 6.72 10.52 -8.88
CA CYS A 252 6.41 11.79 -9.50
C CYS A 252 4.93 12.10 -9.45
N THR A 253 4.56 13.22 -8.88
CA THR A 253 3.20 13.76 -8.98
C THR A 253 3.12 14.69 -10.18
N LEU A 254 2.36 14.30 -11.20
CA LEU A 254 2.15 15.09 -12.40
C LEU A 254 1.17 16.25 -12.17
N TYR A 255 1.53 17.41 -12.69
CA TYR A 255 0.76 18.65 -12.69
C TYR A 255 1.11 19.47 -13.96
N LYS A 256 0.45 20.63 -14.18
CA LYS A 256 0.58 21.43 -15.42
C LYS A 256 2.01 21.72 -15.83
N ASP A 257 2.88 22.07 -14.88
CA ASP A 257 4.21 22.57 -15.22
C ASP A 257 5.26 21.45 -15.39
N ASN A 258 4.89 20.17 -15.10
CA ASN A 258 5.84 19.06 -15.22
C ASN A 258 5.38 17.89 -16.09
N TYR A 259 4.15 17.86 -16.57
CA TYR A 259 3.70 16.70 -17.36
C TYR A 259 4.42 16.59 -18.73
N SER A 260 4.92 17.70 -19.26
CA SER A 260 5.81 17.71 -20.45
C SER A 260 7.22 17.16 -20.15
N GLU A 261 7.62 17.11 -18.88
CA GLU A 261 8.93 16.64 -18.44
C GLU A 261 9.01 15.11 -18.26
N ILE A 262 7.94 14.36 -18.57
CA ILE A 262 7.91 12.91 -18.38
C ILE A 262 9.16 12.22 -18.96
N PRO A 263 9.64 12.51 -20.20
CA PRO A 263 10.86 11.89 -20.72
C PRO A 263 12.12 12.23 -19.92
N SER A 264 12.27 13.48 -19.47
CA SER A 264 13.42 13.91 -18.68
C SER A 264 13.42 13.32 -17.27
N ILE A 265 12.22 13.11 -16.68
CA ILE A 265 12.05 12.43 -15.39
C ILE A 265 12.43 10.95 -15.51
N VAL A 266 12.02 10.27 -16.59
CA VAL A 266 12.41 8.89 -16.88
C VAL A 266 13.94 8.78 -17.00
N LYS A 267 14.56 9.61 -17.83
CA LYS A 267 16.01 9.65 -17.99
C LYS A 267 16.72 9.86 -16.65
N LYS A 268 16.22 10.78 -15.80
CA LYS A 268 16.79 11.02 -14.48
C LYS A 268 16.66 9.80 -13.56
N ALA A 269 15.55 9.09 -13.62
CA ALA A 269 15.33 7.86 -12.85
C ALA A 269 16.31 6.75 -13.28
N GLU A 270 16.58 6.61 -14.59
CA GLU A 270 17.58 5.70 -15.14
C GLU A 270 19.00 6.06 -14.70
N GLU A 271 19.41 7.34 -14.86
CA GLU A 271 20.71 7.83 -14.42
C GLU A 271 20.99 7.53 -12.95
N LEU A 272 19.95 7.67 -12.13
CA LEU A 272 20.01 7.41 -10.69
C LEU A 272 19.78 5.93 -10.33
N LYS A 273 19.60 5.04 -11.31
CA LYS A 273 19.48 3.59 -11.13
C LYS A 273 18.46 3.22 -10.04
N VAL A 274 17.23 3.73 -10.17
CA VAL A 274 16.15 3.37 -9.25
C VAL A 274 15.48 2.08 -9.71
N ASP A 275 14.90 1.35 -8.77
CA ASP A 275 14.23 0.08 -9.06
C ASP A 275 12.90 0.24 -9.80
N LYS A 276 12.29 1.44 -9.64
CA LYS A 276 10.98 1.72 -10.22
C LYS A 276 10.71 3.23 -10.26
N LEU A 277 9.97 3.66 -11.28
CA LEU A 277 9.39 5.00 -11.38
C LEU A 277 7.86 4.90 -11.34
N LEU A 278 7.25 5.63 -10.42
CA LEU A 278 5.80 5.68 -10.23
C LEU A 278 5.29 7.08 -10.52
N PHE A 279 4.34 7.21 -11.42
CA PHE A 279 3.63 8.46 -11.68
C PHE A 279 2.26 8.46 -11.02
N SER A 280 1.86 9.62 -10.50
CA SER A 280 0.49 9.91 -10.07
C SER A 280 0.10 11.32 -10.53
N THR A 281 -1.16 11.69 -10.42
CA THR A 281 -1.62 13.04 -10.77
C THR A 281 -2.03 13.81 -9.52
N ALA A 282 -1.77 15.11 -9.50
CA ALA A 282 -2.31 16.00 -8.49
C ALA A 282 -3.85 16.04 -8.58
N LEU A 283 -4.52 16.10 -7.41
CA LEU A 283 -5.97 16.11 -7.31
C LEU A 283 -6.45 17.35 -6.54
N PRO A 284 -7.70 17.81 -6.74
CA PRO A 284 -8.27 18.97 -6.06
C PRO A 284 -8.63 18.68 -4.60
N VAL A 285 -7.63 18.34 -3.79
CA VAL A 285 -7.73 18.11 -2.34
C VAL A 285 -6.57 18.77 -1.62
N GLY A 286 -6.77 19.16 -0.39
CA GLY A 286 -5.77 19.90 0.37
C GLY A 286 -5.34 21.18 -0.37
N ARG A 287 -4.02 21.45 -0.41
CA ARG A 287 -3.51 22.61 -1.15
C ARG A 287 -3.76 22.55 -2.66
N GLY A 288 -3.93 21.35 -3.23
CA GLY A 288 -4.32 21.19 -4.63
C GLY A 288 -5.68 21.80 -4.94
N ALA A 289 -6.63 21.80 -4.00
CA ALA A 289 -7.92 22.47 -4.15
C ALA A 289 -7.79 24.00 -4.21
N LEU A 290 -6.79 24.57 -3.53
CA LEU A 290 -6.50 26.00 -3.53
C LEU A 290 -5.74 26.46 -4.78
N ASN A 291 -5.20 25.52 -5.55
CA ASN A 291 -4.37 25.79 -6.72
C ASN A 291 -4.88 25.01 -7.96
N PRO A 292 -6.14 25.23 -8.40
CA PRO A 292 -6.75 24.47 -9.49
C PRO A 292 -6.00 24.61 -10.82
N ARG A 293 -5.26 25.71 -11.03
CA ARG A 293 -4.43 25.95 -12.22
C ARG A 293 -3.30 24.94 -12.40
N LEU A 294 -2.88 24.29 -11.32
CA LEU A 294 -1.84 23.25 -11.37
C LEU A 294 -2.38 21.87 -11.77
N LEU A 295 -3.70 21.69 -11.76
CA LEU A 295 -4.27 20.38 -12.02
C LEU A 295 -4.34 20.12 -13.53
N LEU A 296 -4.04 18.86 -13.89
CA LEU A 296 -4.24 18.40 -15.26
C LEU A 296 -5.73 18.23 -15.55
N SER A 297 -6.13 18.61 -16.77
CA SER A 297 -7.43 18.22 -17.30
C SER A 297 -7.50 16.70 -17.55
N ALA A 298 -8.71 16.18 -17.78
CA ALA A 298 -8.88 14.77 -18.13
C ALA A 298 -8.12 14.40 -19.42
N GLU A 299 -8.08 15.30 -20.41
CA GLU A 299 -7.35 15.10 -21.66
C GLU A 299 -5.82 15.08 -21.43
N GLU A 300 -5.27 16.03 -20.67
CA GLU A 300 -3.86 16.05 -20.31
C GLU A 300 -3.45 14.84 -19.50
N THR A 301 -4.30 14.40 -18.59
CA THR A 301 -4.09 13.16 -17.83
C THR A 301 -4.04 11.94 -18.75
N ARG A 302 -4.95 11.84 -19.73
CA ARG A 302 -4.94 10.76 -20.71
C ARG A 302 -3.68 10.78 -21.56
N LYS A 303 -3.32 11.95 -22.13
CA LYS A 303 -2.07 12.13 -22.89
C LYS A 303 -0.84 11.73 -22.07
N SER A 304 -0.78 12.14 -20.81
CA SER A 304 0.31 11.74 -19.91
C SER A 304 0.39 10.22 -19.76
N CYS A 305 -0.75 9.55 -19.59
CA CYS A 305 -0.79 8.09 -19.49
C CYS A 305 -0.34 7.41 -20.79
N GLU A 306 -0.72 7.94 -21.96
CA GLU A 306 -0.31 7.42 -23.27
C GLU A 306 1.21 7.55 -23.47
N ILE A 307 1.78 8.71 -23.15
CA ILE A 307 3.24 8.94 -23.19
C ILE A 307 3.96 7.95 -22.27
N ILE A 308 3.53 7.83 -21.01
CA ILE A 308 4.13 6.91 -20.05
C ILE A 308 4.02 5.45 -20.53
N GLN A 309 2.90 5.07 -21.10
CA GLN A 309 2.70 3.73 -21.64
C GLN A 309 3.63 3.44 -22.81
N SER A 310 3.77 4.37 -23.75
CA SER A 310 4.67 4.25 -24.89
C SER A 310 6.13 4.06 -24.40
N ILE A 311 6.59 4.92 -23.49
CA ILE A 311 7.95 4.81 -22.95
C ILE A 311 8.14 3.48 -22.20
N SER A 312 7.14 3.04 -21.41
CA SER A 312 7.26 1.84 -20.59
C SER A 312 7.33 0.54 -21.37
N GLN A 313 6.95 0.53 -22.67
CA GLN A 313 7.00 -0.67 -23.52
C GLN A 313 8.42 -1.06 -23.93
N SER A 314 9.28 -0.07 -24.14
CA SER A 314 10.66 -0.27 -24.61
C SER A 314 11.73 0.01 -23.54
N ASN A 315 11.32 0.46 -22.37
CA ASN A 315 12.23 0.89 -21.30
C ASN A 315 12.51 -0.24 -20.31
N PRO A 316 13.80 -0.54 -19.97
CA PRO A 316 14.15 -1.55 -18.98
C PRO A 316 13.73 -1.15 -17.55
N LEU A 317 13.62 0.15 -17.26
CA LEU A 317 13.12 0.62 -15.98
C LEU A 317 11.64 0.29 -15.84
N LYS A 318 11.26 -0.28 -14.69
CA LYS A 318 9.86 -0.51 -14.36
C LYS A 318 9.13 0.81 -14.13
N ILE A 319 8.26 1.18 -15.07
CA ILE A 319 7.48 2.43 -15.01
C ILE A 319 6.00 2.12 -14.83
N GLU A 320 5.36 2.73 -13.84
CA GLU A 320 3.95 2.52 -13.52
C GLU A 320 3.21 3.86 -13.32
N VAL A 321 1.91 3.84 -13.56
CA VAL A 321 1.00 4.92 -13.18
C VAL A 321 0.14 4.45 -12.02
N ALA A 322 0.15 5.19 -10.91
CA ALA A 322 -0.63 4.88 -9.73
C ALA A 322 -2.13 4.94 -10.04
N ASN A 323 -2.85 3.92 -9.56
CA ASN A 323 -4.30 3.85 -9.69
C ASN A 323 -4.81 3.98 -11.15
N LEU A 324 -4.05 3.44 -12.10
CA LEU A 324 -4.48 3.37 -13.50
C LEU A 324 -5.83 2.63 -13.60
N THR A 325 -6.76 3.18 -14.35
CA THR A 325 -8.11 2.61 -14.53
C THR A 325 -8.38 2.31 -16.02
N PRO A 326 -8.71 1.09 -16.41
CA PRO A 326 -8.66 -0.13 -15.59
C PRO A 326 -7.22 -0.51 -15.23
N PRO A 327 -7.00 -1.20 -14.11
CA PRO A 327 -5.65 -1.64 -13.75
C PRO A 327 -5.08 -2.56 -14.86
N LYS A 328 -3.77 -2.45 -15.12
CA LYS A 328 -3.10 -3.26 -16.17
C LYS A 328 -2.99 -4.74 -15.82
N ARG A 329 -2.94 -5.06 -14.53
CA ARG A 329 -2.83 -6.45 -14.05
C ARG A 329 -3.99 -6.75 -13.12
N PRO A 330 -4.58 -7.95 -13.20
CA PRO A 330 -5.44 -8.42 -12.13
C PRO A 330 -4.70 -8.28 -10.81
N LEU A 331 -5.31 -7.65 -9.84
CA LEU A 331 -5.04 -7.98 -8.45
C LEU A 331 -5.09 -9.51 -8.38
N ARG A 332 -4.14 -10.16 -7.70
CA ARG A 332 -4.06 -11.64 -7.66
C ARG A 332 -5.46 -12.24 -7.59
N ARG A 333 -5.73 -13.34 -8.33
CA ARG A 333 -7.08 -13.89 -8.60
C ARG A 333 -8.04 -13.87 -7.40
N ALA A 334 -7.55 -14.11 -6.19
CA ALA A 334 -8.38 -14.12 -4.99
C ALA A 334 -8.83 -12.73 -4.49
N PHE A 335 -8.19 -11.65 -4.97
CA PHE A 335 -8.64 -10.27 -4.73
C PHE A 335 -9.41 -9.72 -5.93
N GLU A 336 -9.63 -10.54 -6.96
CA GLU A 336 -10.52 -10.24 -8.07
C GLU A 336 -11.93 -10.00 -7.51
N GLY A 337 -12.56 -8.94 -7.97
CA GLY A 337 -13.87 -8.55 -7.49
C GLY A 337 -13.88 -7.54 -6.34
N PHE A 338 -12.74 -7.23 -5.72
CA PHE A 338 -12.68 -6.13 -4.74
C PHE A 338 -12.57 -4.76 -5.41
N GLY A 339 -12.02 -4.68 -6.63
CA GLY A 339 -11.82 -3.42 -7.34
C GLY A 339 -10.79 -2.54 -6.64
N CYS A 340 -11.21 -1.40 -6.09
CA CYS A 340 -10.33 -0.50 -5.35
C CYS A 340 -9.85 -1.13 -4.03
N GLU A 341 -8.55 -1.13 -3.76
CA GLU A 341 -7.94 -1.68 -2.53
C GLU A 341 -8.35 -0.92 -1.26
N CYS A 342 -8.64 0.38 -1.39
CA CYS A 342 -8.94 1.26 -0.26
C CYS A 342 -10.14 0.76 0.55
N GLY A 343 -9.95 0.58 1.86
CA GLY A 343 -10.95 0.06 2.79
C GLY A 343 -11.29 -1.43 2.59
N ARG A 344 -10.63 -2.16 1.66
CA ARG A 344 -10.89 -3.59 1.36
C ARG A 344 -9.68 -4.47 1.61
N THR A 345 -8.50 -4.05 1.17
CA THR A 345 -7.22 -4.72 1.39
C THR A 345 -6.16 -3.76 1.96
N SER A 346 -6.43 -2.45 1.92
CA SER A 346 -5.59 -1.42 2.49
C SER A 346 -6.40 -0.37 3.25
N ILE A 347 -5.77 0.34 4.17
CA ILE A 347 -6.39 1.36 5.03
C ILE A 347 -5.39 2.49 5.30
N HIS A 348 -5.90 3.67 5.64
CA HIS A 348 -5.09 4.82 6.03
C HIS A 348 -5.35 5.21 7.48
N ILE A 349 -4.26 5.48 8.22
CA ILE A 349 -4.29 6.03 9.58
C ILE A 349 -3.59 7.37 9.55
N SER A 350 -4.28 8.42 9.96
CA SER A 350 -3.72 9.78 10.07
C SER A 350 -2.86 9.94 11.33
N SER A 351 -2.00 10.96 11.35
CA SER A 351 -1.05 11.19 12.45
C SER A 351 -1.71 11.34 13.83
N ASN A 352 -2.95 11.78 13.88
CA ASN A 352 -3.73 11.91 15.12
C ASN A 352 -4.60 10.68 15.44
N GLY A 353 -4.39 9.56 14.79
CA GLY A 353 -5.09 8.30 15.09
C GLY A 353 -6.40 8.06 14.32
N GLY A 354 -6.85 9.01 13.51
CA GLY A 354 -8.06 8.84 12.69
C GLY A 354 -7.86 7.80 11.59
N VAL A 355 -8.82 6.90 11.41
CA VAL A 355 -8.80 5.84 10.40
C VAL A 355 -9.69 6.22 9.22
N TYR A 356 -9.21 6.04 7.99
CA TYR A 356 -9.90 6.42 6.76
C TYR A 356 -9.73 5.36 5.67
N PRO A 357 -10.68 5.22 4.71
CA PRO A 357 -10.54 4.27 3.60
C PRO A 357 -9.26 4.47 2.78
N SER A 358 -8.84 5.71 2.57
CA SER A 358 -7.58 6.06 1.89
C SER A 358 -7.03 7.39 2.42
N GLY A 359 -5.76 7.70 2.13
CA GLY A 359 -5.12 8.95 2.57
C GLY A 359 -5.85 10.20 2.10
N LEU A 360 -6.25 10.26 0.85
CA LEU A 360 -7.00 11.40 0.29
C LEU A 360 -8.36 11.61 0.96
N MET A 361 -8.96 10.55 1.50
CA MET A 361 -10.24 10.65 2.22
C MET A 361 -10.10 11.26 3.60
N SER A 362 -8.90 11.38 4.15
CA SER A 362 -8.66 12.10 5.41
C SER A 362 -8.91 13.61 5.31
N CYS A 363 -8.96 14.14 4.08
CA CYS A 363 -9.38 15.53 3.84
C CYS A 363 -10.90 15.75 4.02
N PHE A 364 -11.66 14.68 4.23
CA PHE A 364 -13.13 14.73 4.37
C PHE A 364 -13.54 14.09 5.69
N PRO A 365 -13.86 14.88 6.73
CA PRO A 365 -14.18 14.38 8.08
C PRO A 365 -15.31 13.34 8.12
N ALA A 366 -16.29 13.45 7.22
CA ALA A 366 -17.41 12.51 7.09
C ALA A 366 -16.96 11.07 6.75
N TRP A 367 -15.72 10.87 6.29
CA TRP A 367 -15.15 9.56 5.96
C TRP A 367 -14.21 9.02 7.05
N LYS A 368 -14.17 9.63 8.23
CA LYS A 368 -13.48 9.07 9.39
C LYS A 368 -14.20 7.80 9.84
N ALA A 369 -13.53 6.67 9.67
CA ALA A 369 -14.06 5.36 10.00
C ALA A 369 -14.00 5.02 11.50
N GLY A 370 -13.13 5.68 12.23
CA GLY A 370 -12.90 5.49 13.65
C GLY A 370 -11.62 6.19 14.11
N ASP A 371 -11.22 5.93 15.34
CA ASP A 371 -10.00 6.45 15.94
C ASP A 371 -9.32 5.34 16.74
N VAL A 372 -8.02 5.09 16.50
CA VAL A 372 -7.27 4.00 17.14
C VAL A 372 -7.06 4.20 18.65
N ARG A 373 -7.29 5.41 19.15
CA ARG A 373 -7.30 5.71 20.59
C ARG A 373 -8.63 5.35 21.28
N GLN A 374 -9.72 5.27 20.50
CA GLN A 374 -11.08 5.07 21.04
C GLN A 374 -11.54 3.63 20.90
N SER A 375 -11.03 2.91 19.89
CA SER A 375 -11.47 1.55 19.58
C SER A 375 -10.29 0.71 19.08
N LYS A 376 -10.34 -0.59 19.32
CA LYS A 376 -9.36 -1.52 18.75
C LYS A 376 -9.41 -1.47 17.22
N PHE A 377 -8.26 -1.56 16.59
CA PHE A 377 -8.16 -1.47 15.13
C PHE A 377 -9.00 -2.54 14.41
N PHE A 378 -9.06 -3.76 14.96
CA PHE A 378 -9.93 -4.82 14.46
C PHE A 378 -11.41 -4.41 14.41
N GLU A 379 -11.91 -3.77 15.45
CA GLU A 379 -13.30 -3.31 15.52
C GLU A 379 -13.58 -2.23 14.48
N ILE A 380 -12.65 -1.26 14.33
CA ILE A 380 -12.78 -0.23 13.30
C ILE A 380 -12.81 -0.86 11.91
N TRP A 381 -11.88 -1.78 11.63
CA TRP A 381 -11.80 -2.43 10.33
C TRP A 381 -13.06 -3.19 9.96
N ASN A 382 -13.61 -3.98 10.86
CA ASN A 382 -14.72 -4.89 10.56
C ASN A 382 -16.11 -4.26 10.82
N ASN A 383 -16.23 -3.36 11.79
CA ASN A 383 -17.53 -2.91 12.29
C ASN A 383 -17.89 -1.47 11.91
N SER A 384 -16.92 -0.64 11.50
CA SER A 384 -17.18 0.77 11.16
C SER A 384 -18.31 0.93 10.14
N PRO A 385 -19.36 1.70 10.44
CA PRO A 385 -20.43 2.00 9.50
C PRO A 385 -19.92 2.75 8.27
N VAL A 386 -18.88 3.57 8.42
CA VAL A 386 -18.24 4.29 7.32
C VAL A 386 -17.55 3.31 6.36
N LEU A 387 -16.81 2.33 6.87
CA LEU A 387 -16.18 1.31 6.03
C LEU A 387 -17.21 0.38 5.40
N LYS A 388 -18.29 0.02 6.12
CA LYS A 388 -19.42 -0.74 5.56
C LYS A 388 -20.06 0.00 4.39
N LYS A 389 -20.35 1.29 4.56
CA LYS A 389 -20.84 2.17 3.48
C LYS A 389 -19.85 2.24 2.32
N TRP A 390 -18.56 2.43 2.58
CA TRP A 390 -17.52 2.46 1.54
C TRP A 390 -17.45 1.16 0.73
N ARG A 391 -17.54 0.02 1.40
CA ARG A 391 -17.48 -1.32 0.81
C ARG A 391 -18.74 -1.73 0.08
N SER A 392 -19.91 -1.18 0.45
CA SER A 392 -21.20 -1.46 -0.19
C SER A 392 -21.35 -0.80 -1.56
N VAL A 393 -20.49 0.13 -1.92
CA VAL A 393 -20.48 0.74 -3.26
C VAL A 393 -20.06 -0.31 -4.28
N ALA A 394 -21.02 -1.11 -4.69
CA ALA A 394 -20.79 -2.31 -5.51
C ALA A 394 -20.83 -2.06 -7.01
N SER A 395 -21.43 -0.97 -7.47
CA SER A 395 -21.63 -0.82 -8.91
C SER A 395 -21.73 0.63 -9.33
N ASN A 396 -20.88 1.00 -10.21
CA ASN A 396 -21.03 2.14 -11.06
C ASN A 396 -22.02 1.80 -12.16
N ARG A 397 -23.12 2.55 -12.25
CA ARG A 397 -24.18 2.32 -13.25
C ARG A 397 -23.64 2.29 -14.68
N ARG A 398 -22.68 3.18 -14.99
CA ARG A 398 -22.05 3.32 -16.30
C ARG A 398 -21.02 2.24 -16.65
N CYS A 399 -20.64 1.40 -15.70
CA CYS A 399 -19.63 0.36 -15.90
C CYS A 399 -20.20 -1.06 -15.89
N LYS A 400 -21.50 -1.24 -15.67
CA LYS A 400 -22.12 -2.58 -15.53
C LYS A 400 -21.87 -3.49 -16.74
N ASN A 401 -21.92 -2.93 -17.94
CA ASN A 401 -21.72 -3.66 -19.19
C ASN A 401 -20.25 -3.68 -19.67
N CYS A 402 -19.34 -3.06 -18.91
CA CYS A 402 -17.94 -3.02 -19.28
C CYS A 402 -17.29 -4.41 -19.12
N SER A 403 -16.61 -4.91 -20.15
CA SER A 403 -15.89 -6.20 -20.14
C SER A 403 -14.86 -6.32 -19.00
N LYS A 404 -14.39 -5.20 -18.46
CA LYS A 404 -13.45 -5.15 -17.31
C LYS A 404 -14.14 -4.97 -15.96
N PHE A 405 -15.48 -4.95 -15.91
CA PHE A 405 -16.21 -4.62 -14.68
C PHE A 405 -15.94 -5.60 -13.54
N ASN A 406 -15.97 -6.89 -13.81
CA ASN A 406 -15.75 -7.93 -12.79
C ASN A 406 -14.40 -7.78 -12.06
N PHE A 407 -13.47 -7.15 -12.71
CA PHE A 407 -12.12 -6.92 -12.24
C PHE A 407 -11.90 -5.49 -11.71
N CYS A 408 -12.33 -4.47 -12.47
CA CYS A 408 -12.08 -3.06 -12.19
C CYS A 408 -13.07 -2.47 -11.17
N ARG A 409 -14.33 -2.94 -11.17
CA ARG A 409 -15.42 -2.43 -10.31
C ARG A 409 -15.60 -0.91 -10.36
N GLY A 410 -15.35 -0.31 -11.54
CA GLY A 410 -15.54 1.12 -11.78
C GLY A 410 -14.33 2.01 -11.40
N GLY A 411 -13.17 1.45 -11.08
CA GLY A 411 -11.92 2.19 -10.84
C GLY A 411 -11.77 2.75 -9.44
N CYS A 412 -11.04 3.85 -9.32
CA CYS A 412 -10.69 4.47 -8.04
C CYS A 412 -11.89 5.21 -7.42
N ARG A 413 -12.45 4.66 -6.32
CA ARG A 413 -13.59 5.28 -5.63
C ARG A 413 -13.25 6.62 -5.00
N THR A 414 -12.02 6.77 -4.48
CA THR A 414 -11.52 8.04 -3.94
C THR A 414 -11.53 9.13 -5.00
N ARG A 415 -11.02 8.84 -6.20
CA ARG A 415 -10.97 9.81 -7.30
C ARG A 415 -12.36 10.13 -7.86
N ALA A 416 -13.23 9.13 -8.00
CA ALA A 416 -14.63 9.35 -8.36
C ALA A 416 -15.27 10.33 -7.38
N PHE A 417 -15.19 10.10 -6.06
CA PHE A 417 -15.77 10.99 -5.06
C PHE A 417 -15.15 12.40 -5.08
N ILE A 418 -13.83 12.51 -5.17
CA ILE A 418 -13.16 13.82 -5.17
C ILE A 418 -13.63 14.68 -6.33
N LEU A 419 -13.73 14.11 -7.53
CA LEU A 419 -14.01 14.85 -8.76
C LEU A 419 -15.51 15.03 -9.06
N THR A 420 -16.36 14.10 -8.59
CA THR A 420 -17.80 14.11 -8.91
C THR A 420 -18.72 14.22 -7.70
N LYS A 421 -18.17 14.11 -6.48
CA LYS A 421 -18.90 14.01 -5.20
C LYS A 421 -19.79 12.75 -5.10
N ASP A 422 -19.66 11.83 -6.03
CA ASP A 422 -20.38 10.57 -6.04
C ASP A 422 -19.42 9.37 -6.06
N LEU A 423 -19.57 8.47 -5.08
CA LEU A 423 -18.81 7.22 -5.02
C LEU A 423 -19.24 6.22 -6.11
N GLN A 424 -20.46 6.34 -6.61
CA GLN A 424 -21.01 5.42 -7.61
C GLN A 424 -20.63 5.84 -9.05
N GLU A 425 -20.07 7.03 -9.21
CA GLU A 425 -19.69 7.51 -10.54
C GLU A 425 -18.48 6.72 -11.10
N ARG A 426 -18.39 6.62 -12.40
CA ARG A 426 -17.23 6.09 -13.09
C ARG A 426 -15.99 6.90 -12.70
N ASP A 427 -14.87 6.22 -12.54
CA ASP A 427 -13.60 6.92 -12.37
C ASP A 427 -13.34 7.87 -13.55
N PRO A 428 -13.25 9.20 -13.32
CA PRO A 428 -13.05 10.17 -14.40
C PRO A 428 -11.77 9.96 -15.22
N PHE A 429 -10.79 9.26 -14.66
CA PHE A 429 -9.52 8.93 -15.33
C PHE A 429 -9.52 7.52 -15.95
N CYS A 430 -10.71 6.96 -16.22
CA CYS A 430 -10.80 5.71 -16.93
C CYS A 430 -10.36 5.87 -18.38
N LEU A 431 -9.38 5.06 -18.82
CA LEU A 431 -8.82 5.09 -20.17
C LEU A 431 -9.70 4.41 -21.23
N LEU A 432 -10.70 3.63 -20.81
CA LEU A 432 -11.64 3.03 -21.75
C LEU A 432 -12.65 4.08 -22.21
N PRO A 433 -13.11 4.04 -23.48
CA PRO A 433 -14.19 4.90 -23.93
C PRO A 433 -15.45 4.66 -23.08
N PRO A 434 -16.34 5.64 -22.91
CA PRO A 434 -17.70 5.37 -22.46
C PRO A 434 -18.29 4.39 -23.48
N GLU A 435 -18.78 3.23 -23.03
CA GLU A 435 -19.57 2.38 -23.93
C GLU A 435 -20.77 3.22 -24.37
N GLU A 436 -20.90 3.44 -25.67
CA GLU A 436 -22.04 4.11 -26.25
C GLU A 436 -23.28 3.23 -26.00
N GLY A 437 -24.24 3.77 -25.27
CA GLY A 437 -25.56 3.20 -25.12
C GLY A 437 -25.81 2.41 -23.83
N VAL A 438 -26.09 3.10 -22.77
CA VAL A 438 -27.27 2.88 -21.89
C VAL A 438 -27.68 4.22 -21.28
#